data_48d2eb53c5ac179eb471ca387b4a0769
#
_entry.id   48d2eb53c5ac179eb471ca387b4a0769
#
_cell.length_a   1.000
_cell.length_b   1.000
_cell.length_c   1.000
_cell.angle_alpha   90.00
_cell.angle_beta   90.00
_cell.angle_gamma   90.00
#
_symmetry.space_group_name_H-M   'P 1'
#
loop_
_entity.id
_entity.type
_entity.pdbx_description
1 polymer ?
#
loop_
_entity_poly.entity_id
_entity_poly.type
_entity_poly.pdbx_seq_one_letter_code
_entity_poly.pdbx_strand_id
1 'polypeptide(L)'
;MCRYSRTLIGFLYIACGTGLLLIALVRTVGSAQPAQPGIHVEILGIRNSIGAVACALFEAPEGFPTGYLRFATNIMMVKVRATKATCDFADIAPGTYALAVIHDENRDGELSTNWMGLPQEGYGFSNDAKGILGAPSFEAASFSYNGESLKMTIALQY
;
A
#
# COMPACT_ATOMS: atom_id res chain seq x y z
N MET A 1 44.19 -21.53 66.55
CA MET A 1 44.87 -20.40 67.24
C MET A 1 44.18 -19.14 66.77
N CYS A 2 43.43 -18.65 67.64
CA CYS A 2 43.41 -17.31 68.28
C CYS A 2 42.94 -16.21 67.32
N ARG A 3 41.75 -15.77 67.63
CA ARG A 3 41.26 -14.64 68.48
C ARG A 3 41.12 -13.37 67.66
N TYR A 4 40.10 -12.63 67.70
CA TYR A 4 39.20 -11.94 68.61
C TYR A 4 38.71 -10.66 67.92
N SER A 5 37.42 -10.56 67.76
CA SER A 5 36.55 -9.58 68.40
C SER A 5 36.90 -8.09 68.29
N ARG A 6 35.99 -7.26 67.74
CA ARG A 6 35.30 -6.23 68.50
C ARG A 6 34.31 -5.42 67.67
N THR A 7 33.09 -5.52 68.12
CA THR A 7 32.00 -4.56 68.00
C THR A 7 32.43 -3.13 68.12
N LEU A 8 31.83 -2.21 67.32
CA LEU A 8 31.40 -0.88 67.80
C LEU A 8 30.24 -0.36 67.01
N ILE A 9 29.22 -0.04 67.73
CA ILE A 9 27.95 0.62 67.47
C ILE A 9 28.20 2.07 67.03
N GLY A 10 27.43 2.56 66.13
CA GLY A 10 27.37 3.99 66.01
C GLY A 10 26.63 4.58 64.82
N PHE A 11 25.43 5.04 65.15
CA PHE A 11 24.70 6.20 64.64
C PHE A 11 23.96 6.13 63.30
N LEU A 12 22.71 6.03 63.52
CA LEU A 12 21.53 6.41 62.73
C LEU A 12 21.66 7.88 62.28
N TYR A 13 21.70 8.10 60.95
CA TYR A 13 21.29 9.38 60.40
C TYR A 13 20.18 9.14 59.37
N ILE A 14 18.96 9.42 59.80
CA ILE A 14 17.80 9.59 58.94
C ILE A 14 17.95 10.96 58.27
N ALA A 15 18.38 11.00 57.04
CA ALA A 15 18.25 12.19 56.21
C ALA A 15 17.04 11.98 55.30
N CYS A 16 15.93 12.59 55.68
CA CYS A 16 14.72 12.76 54.91
C CYS A 16 15.05 13.76 53.76
N GLY A 17 15.44 13.21 52.58
CA GLY A 17 15.64 13.99 51.39
C GLY A 17 14.50 13.73 50.43
N THR A 18 13.57 14.67 50.33
CA THR A 18 12.52 14.71 49.33
C THR A 18 13.15 14.96 47.96
N GLY A 19 13.60 13.88 47.32
CA GLY A 19 14.05 13.89 45.93
C GLY A 19 12.85 14.02 45.01
N LEU A 20 12.62 15.22 44.52
CA LEU A 20 11.65 15.47 43.45
C LEU A 20 12.15 14.79 42.17
N LEU A 21 11.62 13.61 41.86
CA LEU A 21 11.93 12.87 40.64
C LEU A 21 11.25 13.57 39.46
N LEU A 22 12.00 14.47 38.79
CA LEU A 22 11.61 15.08 37.53
C LEU A 22 11.65 13.99 36.45
N ILE A 23 10.51 13.34 36.22
CA ILE A 23 10.34 12.46 35.05
C ILE A 23 10.27 13.36 33.82
N ALA A 24 11.39 13.54 33.16
CA ALA A 24 11.44 14.16 31.83
C ALA A 24 10.69 13.24 30.85
N LEU A 25 9.47 13.64 30.46
CA LEU A 25 8.73 13.03 29.39
C LEU A 25 9.49 13.29 28.07
N VAL A 26 10.38 12.40 27.69
CA VAL A 26 10.99 12.42 26.36
C VAL A 26 9.89 12.05 25.38
N ARG A 27 9.29 13.06 24.76
CA ARG A 27 8.43 12.87 23.60
C ARG A 27 9.34 12.41 22.45
N THR A 28 9.30 11.13 22.13
CA THR A 28 9.87 10.63 20.88
C THR A 28 9.05 11.23 19.74
N VAL A 29 9.58 12.27 19.12
CA VAL A 29 9.08 12.74 17.85
C VAL A 29 9.36 11.61 16.87
N GLY A 30 8.33 10.85 16.53
CA GLY A 30 8.42 9.86 15.48
C GLY A 30 8.85 10.57 14.19
N SER A 31 10.07 10.37 13.77
CA SER A 31 10.53 10.81 12.46
C SER A 31 9.71 10.05 11.43
N ALA A 32 8.82 10.76 10.73
CA ALA A 32 8.14 10.21 9.56
C ALA A 32 9.23 9.77 8.58
N GLN A 33 9.32 8.47 8.34
CA GLN A 33 10.24 7.93 7.36
C GLN A 33 9.84 8.52 6.00
N PRO A 34 10.78 9.07 5.21
CA PRO A 34 10.45 9.63 3.91
C PRO A 34 9.76 8.54 3.07
N ALA A 35 8.66 8.93 2.42
CA ALA A 35 7.92 8.03 1.55
C ALA A 35 8.86 7.54 0.44
N GLN A 36 8.93 6.23 0.24
CA GLN A 36 9.74 5.65 -0.82
C GLN A 36 9.21 6.12 -2.19
N PRO A 37 10.10 6.48 -3.13
CA PRO A 37 9.68 6.77 -4.50
C PRO A 37 8.93 5.61 -5.12
N GLY A 38 7.88 5.90 -5.88
CA GLY A 38 7.06 4.87 -6.51
C GLY A 38 5.59 5.27 -6.62
N ILE A 39 4.82 4.43 -7.29
CA ILE A 39 3.38 4.60 -7.45
C ILE A 39 2.69 3.61 -6.51
N HIS A 40 2.02 4.13 -5.49
CA HIS A 40 1.34 3.37 -4.43
C HIS A 40 -0.17 3.43 -4.65
N VAL A 41 -0.77 2.31 -4.95
CA VAL A 41 -2.18 2.23 -5.36
C VAL A 41 -2.96 1.45 -4.31
N GLU A 42 -3.85 2.11 -3.58
CA GLU A 42 -4.80 1.44 -2.69
C GLU A 42 -6.06 1.07 -3.47
N ILE A 43 -6.45 -0.19 -3.40
CA ILE A 43 -7.62 -0.72 -4.11
C ILE A 43 -8.81 -0.76 -3.16
N LEU A 44 -9.86 -0.04 -3.52
CA LEU A 44 -11.09 0.10 -2.75
C LEU A 44 -12.24 -0.71 -3.36
N GLY A 45 -13.26 -1.02 -2.55
CA GLY A 45 -14.48 -1.66 -3.04
C GLY A 45 -14.32 -3.15 -3.35
N ILE A 46 -13.28 -3.83 -2.88
CA ILE A 46 -13.11 -5.26 -3.09
C ILE A 46 -14.22 -6.02 -2.35
N ARG A 47 -15.08 -6.75 -3.09
CA ARG A 47 -16.29 -7.40 -2.54
C ARG A 47 -16.01 -8.63 -1.67
N ASN A 48 -14.87 -9.30 -1.86
CA ASN A 48 -14.48 -10.49 -1.09
C ASN A 48 -12.95 -10.68 -1.11
N SER A 49 -12.44 -11.68 -0.38
CA SER A 49 -10.99 -11.99 -0.34
C SER A 49 -10.63 -13.25 -1.15
N ILE A 50 -11.42 -13.59 -2.16
CA ILE A 50 -11.16 -14.71 -3.07
C ILE A 50 -10.23 -14.22 -4.18
N GLY A 51 -9.37 -15.07 -4.71
CA GLY A 51 -8.52 -14.75 -5.85
C GLY A 51 -7.35 -13.82 -5.54
N ALA A 52 -7.12 -12.88 -6.43
CA ALA A 52 -6.05 -11.87 -6.38
C ALA A 52 -6.51 -10.56 -7.05
N VAL A 53 -5.83 -9.47 -6.74
CA VAL A 53 -5.93 -8.23 -7.52
C VAL A 53 -4.73 -8.15 -8.44
N ALA A 54 -4.97 -7.95 -9.74
CA ALA A 54 -3.95 -7.64 -10.73
C ALA A 54 -4.00 -6.14 -11.05
N CYS A 55 -2.86 -5.47 -10.89
CA CYS A 55 -2.66 -4.08 -11.27
C CYS A 55 -1.71 -4.05 -12.46
N ALA A 56 -2.12 -3.43 -13.55
CA ALA A 56 -1.34 -3.30 -14.77
C ALA A 56 -1.06 -1.83 -15.07
N LEU A 57 0.21 -1.46 -15.13
CA LEU A 57 0.69 -0.12 -15.45
C LEU A 57 1.07 -0.06 -16.92
N PHE A 58 0.53 0.89 -17.66
CA PHE A 58 0.79 1.13 -19.07
C PHE A 58 1.44 2.50 -19.26
N GLU A 59 2.39 2.59 -20.18
CA GLU A 59 3.02 3.84 -20.62
C GLU A 59 2.59 4.28 -22.02
N ALA A 60 1.77 3.46 -22.69
CA ALA A 60 1.27 3.71 -24.03
C ALA A 60 -0.18 3.18 -24.18
N PRO A 61 -0.95 3.70 -25.15
CA PRO A 61 -2.34 3.27 -25.37
C PRO A 61 -2.48 1.86 -25.95
N GLU A 62 -1.39 1.29 -26.52
CA GLU A 62 -1.44 -0.04 -27.12
C GLU A 62 -1.85 -1.11 -26.12
N GLY A 63 -2.94 -1.80 -26.43
CA GLY A 63 -3.47 -2.90 -25.60
C GLY A 63 -4.12 -2.47 -24.29
N PHE A 64 -4.19 -1.17 -23.98
CA PHE A 64 -4.90 -0.69 -22.79
C PHE A 64 -6.42 -0.84 -22.99
N PRO A 65 -7.15 -1.32 -21.96
CA PRO A 65 -6.67 -1.94 -20.73
C PRO A 65 -6.62 -3.48 -20.79
N THR A 66 -7.13 -4.11 -21.86
CA THR A 66 -7.43 -5.55 -21.92
C THR A 66 -6.24 -6.42 -22.30
N GLY A 67 -5.29 -5.87 -23.01
CA GLY A 67 -4.08 -6.58 -23.45
C GLY A 67 -2.92 -6.53 -22.47
N TYR A 68 -3.18 -6.45 -21.17
CA TYR A 68 -2.18 -6.12 -20.17
C TYR A 68 -1.02 -7.13 -20.07
N LEU A 69 -1.28 -8.42 -20.29
CA LEU A 69 -0.22 -9.44 -20.25
C LEU A 69 0.86 -9.24 -21.33
N ARG A 70 0.55 -8.51 -22.40
CA ARG A 70 1.45 -8.28 -23.51
C ARG A 70 1.99 -6.84 -23.57
N PHE A 71 1.20 -5.87 -23.17
CA PHE A 71 1.44 -4.45 -23.43
C PHE A 71 1.67 -3.62 -22.17
N ALA A 72 1.33 -4.12 -20.99
CA ALA A 72 1.62 -3.39 -19.77
C ALA A 72 3.14 -3.34 -19.50
N THR A 73 3.64 -2.18 -19.11
CA THR A 73 5.04 -1.97 -18.73
C THR A 73 5.37 -2.73 -17.45
N ASN A 74 4.44 -2.73 -16.48
CA ASN A 74 4.57 -3.45 -15.22
C ASN A 74 3.23 -4.09 -14.85
N ILE A 75 3.32 -5.32 -14.33
CA ILE A 75 2.17 -6.04 -13.80
C ILE A 75 2.49 -6.47 -12.36
N MET A 76 1.54 -6.23 -11.47
CA MET A 76 1.62 -6.70 -10.09
C MET A 76 0.37 -7.48 -9.73
N MET A 77 0.56 -8.70 -9.23
CA MET A 77 -0.52 -9.50 -8.67
C MET A 77 -0.39 -9.58 -7.16
N VAL A 78 -1.40 -9.14 -6.43
CA VAL A 78 -1.39 -9.08 -4.98
C VAL A 78 -2.54 -9.87 -4.40
N LYS A 79 -2.26 -10.57 -3.30
CA LYS A 79 -3.28 -11.34 -2.59
C LYS A 79 -4.20 -10.38 -1.83
N VAL A 80 -5.50 -10.55 -1.99
CA VAL A 80 -6.51 -9.83 -1.19
C VAL A 80 -6.48 -10.31 0.26
N ARG A 81 -6.46 -9.38 1.20
CA ARG A 81 -6.50 -9.64 2.64
C ARG A 81 -7.55 -8.75 3.31
N ALA A 82 -8.54 -9.34 3.94
CA ALA A 82 -9.63 -8.61 4.58
C ALA A 82 -10.24 -7.54 3.65
N THR A 83 -10.52 -7.91 2.40
CA THR A 83 -11.05 -7.02 1.33
C THR A 83 -10.19 -5.78 1.05
N LYS A 84 -8.88 -5.90 1.26
CA LYS A 84 -7.89 -4.85 0.97
C LYS A 84 -6.78 -5.39 0.07
N ALA A 85 -6.29 -4.55 -0.80
CA ALA A 85 -5.12 -4.80 -1.63
C ALA A 85 -4.40 -3.47 -1.89
N THR A 86 -3.07 -3.53 -2.01
CA THR A 86 -2.23 -2.39 -2.38
C THR A 86 -1.22 -2.87 -3.42
N CYS A 87 -1.10 -2.14 -4.51
CA CYS A 87 -0.07 -2.35 -5.52
C CYS A 87 0.99 -1.25 -5.40
N ASP A 88 2.25 -1.62 -5.21
CA ASP A 88 3.37 -0.72 -4.99
C ASP A 88 4.39 -0.87 -6.13
N PHE A 89 4.36 0.01 -7.10
CA PHE A 89 5.30 0.03 -8.22
C PHE A 89 6.52 0.86 -7.85
N ALA A 90 7.64 0.20 -7.62
CA ALA A 90 8.95 0.83 -7.40
C ALA A 90 9.73 0.95 -8.72
N ASP A 91 10.75 1.78 -8.71
CA ASP A 91 11.71 1.94 -9.83
C ASP A 91 11.04 2.32 -11.17
N ILE A 92 9.95 3.09 -11.10
CA ILE A 92 9.26 3.62 -12.28
C ILE A 92 9.91 4.95 -12.68
N ALA A 93 10.22 5.10 -13.95
CA ALA A 93 10.74 6.36 -14.49
C ALA A 93 9.65 7.46 -14.50
N PRO A 94 10.02 8.75 -14.41
CA PRO A 94 9.06 9.82 -14.66
C PRO A 94 8.45 9.70 -16.06
N GLY A 95 7.12 9.89 -16.14
CA GLY A 95 6.40 9.69 -17.40
C GLY A 95 4.89 9.86 -17.26
N THR A 96 4.17 9.51 -18.32
CA THR A 96 2.71 9.46 -18.33
C THR A 96 2.28 8.01 -18.37
N TYR A 97 1.39 7.63 -17.45
CA TYR A 97 0.96 6.26 -17.24
C TYR A 97 -0.55 6.17 -17.10
N ALA A 98 -1.10 5.00 -17.37
CA ALA A 98 -2.46 4.64 -17.00
C ALA A 98 -2.45 3.31 -16.25
N LEU A 99 -3.38 3.13 -15.30
CA LEU A 99 -3.55 1.90 -14.53
C LEU A 99 -4.88 1.25 -14.86
N ALA A 100 -4.82 -0.07 -15.07
CA ALA A 100 -5.97 -0.96 -15.08
C ALA A 100 -5.84 -1.95 -13.94
N VAL A 101 -6.93 -2.18 -13.22
CA VAL A 101 -6.99 -3.09 -12.07
C VAL A 101 -8.15 -4.05 -12.26
N ILE A 102 -7.91 -5.33 -12.02
CA ILE A 102 -8.95 -6.36 -11.96
C ILE A 102 -8.87 -7.12 -10.63
N HIS A 103 -10.03 -7.51 -10.12
CA HIS A 103 -10.14 -8.47 -9.02
C HIS A 103 -10.40 -9.86 -9.64
N ASP A 104 -9.34 -10.52 -9.99
CA ASP A 104 -9.31 -11.85 -10.59
C ASP A 104 -9.64 -12.90 -9.52
N GLU A 105 -10.93 -13.25 -9.41
CA GLU A 105 -11.44 -14.16 -8.37
C GLU A 105 -11.13 -15.62 -8.68
N ASN A 106 -11.09 -15.99 -9.97
CA ASN A 106 -10.83 -17.36 -10.42
C ASN A 106 -9.34 -17.63 -10.72
N ARG A 107 -8.51 -16.58 -10.79
CA ARG A 107 -7.06 -16.60 -11.07
C ARG A 107 -6.70 -17.12 -12.46
N ASP A 108 -7.52 -16.78 -13.46
CA ASP A 108 -7.22 -17.10 -14.85
C ASP A 108 -6.41 -16.00 -15.57
N GLY A 109 -6.22 -14.85 -14.90
CA GLY A 109 -5.47 -13.71 -15.43
C GLY A 109 -6.26 -12.90 -16.45
N GLU A 110 -7.58 -13.04 -16.50
CA GLU A 110 -8.46 -12.31 -17.41
C GLU A 110 -9.63 -11.71 -16.65
N LEU A 111 -10.26 -10.67 -17.19
CA LEU A 111 -11.50 -10.15 -16.66
C LEU A 111 -12.67 -11.01 -17.14
N SER A 112 -13.20 -11.86 -16.28
CA SER A 112 -14.35 -12.70 -16.59
C SER A 112 -15.57 -11.86 -16.97
N THR A 113 -16.23 -12.24 -18.06
CA THR A 113 -17.45 -11.59 -18.56
C THR A 113 -18.57 -12.59 -18.75
N ASN A 114 -19.82 -12.12 -18.71
CA ASN A 114 -20.96 -12.94 -19.05
C ASN A 114 -21.12 -13.04 -20.60
N TRP A 115 -22.14 -13.78 -21.05
CA TRP A 115 -22.42 -13.96 -22.48
C TRP A 115 -22.77 -12.67 -23.25
N MET A 116 -23.10 -11.57 -22.54
CA MET A 116 -23.33 -10.24 -23.11
C MET A 116 -22.07 -9.39 -23.10
N GLY A 117 -20.92 -9.89 -22.62
CA GLY A 117 -19.67 -9.14 -22.49
C GLY A 117 -19.61 -8.22 -21.28
N LEU A 118 -20.55 -8.32 -20.33
CA LEU A 118 -20.54 -7.54 -19.10
C LEU A 118 -19.59 -8.18 -18.07
N PRO A 119 -18.73 -7.39 -17.41
CA PRO A 119 -17.84 -7.89 -16.37
C PRO A 119 -18.60 -8.61 -15.24
N GLN A 120 -18.05 -9.73 -14.80
CA GLN A 120 -18.52 -10.49 -13.63
C GLN A 120 -17.57 -10.36 -12.45
N GLU A 121 -16.37 -9.87 -12.70
CA GLU A 121 -15.33 -9.59 -11.73
C GLU A 121 -15.14 -8.09 -11.55
N GLY A 122 -14.48 -7.69 -10.45
CA GLY A 122 -14.22 -6.30 -10.16
C GLY A 122 -13.17 -5.71 -11.09
N TYR A 123 -13.38 -4.49 -11.54
CA TYR A 123 -12.42 -3.76 -12.35
C TYR A 123 -12.42 -2.27 -11.99
N GLY A 124 -11.31 -1.62 -12.28
CA GLY A 124 -11.15 -0.18 -12.05
C GLY A 124 -9.97 0.39 -12.82
N PHE A 125 -9.94 1.69 -12.96
CA PHE A 125 -8.91 2.41 -13.71
C PHE A 125 -8.45 3.65 -12.94
N SER A 126 -7.22 4.09 -13.19
CA SER A 126 -6.77 5.40 -12.69
C SER A 126 -7.70 6.52 -13.11
N ASN A 127 -7.75 7.58 -12.30
CA ASN A 127 -8.67 8.72 -12.46
C ASN A 127 -10.17 8.35 -12.41
N ASP A 128 -10.53 7.17 -11.87
CA ASP A 128 -11.90 6.63 -11.94
C ASP A 128 -12.49 6.71 -13.36
N ALA A 129 -11.61 6.55 -14.36
CA ALA A 129 -11.98 6.68 -15.77
C ALA A 129 -13.06 5.68 -16.15
N LYS A 130 -14.02 6.14 -16.95
CA LYS A 130 -15.18 5.36 -17.43
C LYS A 130 -15.28 5.44 -18.93
N GLY A 131 -15.55 4.32 -19.56
CA GLY A 131 -15.95 4.28 -20.95
C GLY A 131 -17.47 4.40 -21.08
N ILE A 132 -17.96 4.91 -22.21
CA ILE A 132 -19.39 5.04 -22.48
C ILE A 132 -20.03 3.72 -22.88
N LEU A 133 -19.33 2.93 -23.71
CA LEU A 133 -19.78 1.64 -24.24
C LEU A 133 -18.67 0.58 -24.13
N GLY A 134 -17.96 0.53 -23.01
CA GLY A 134 -16.86 -0.40 -22.77
C GLY A 134 -15.78 0.19 -21.88
N ALA A 135 -14.54 -0.26 -22.05
CA ALA A 135 -13.40 0.23 -21.30
C ALA A 135 -13.08 1.70 -21.67
N PRO A 136 -12.51 2.49 -20.73
CA PRO A 136 -12.04 3.84 -21.01
C PRO A 136 -10.83 3.85 -21.97
N SER A 137 -10.56 5.02 -22.58
CA SER A 137 -9.32 5.20 -23.31
C SER A 137 -8.13 5.36 -22.35
N PHE A 138 -6.93 5.15 -22.90
CA PHE A 138 -5.68 5.41 -22.16
C PHE A 138 -5.61 6.86 -21.69
N GLU A 139 -5.98 7.82 -22.53
CA GLU A 139 -5.94 9.26 -22.20
C GLU A 139 -6.87 9.59 -21.03
N ALA A 140 -8.06 8.98 -20.97
CA ALA A 140 -9.01 9.20 -19.86
C ALA A 140 -8.47 8.68 -18.52
N ALA A 141 -7.70 7.60 -18.56
CA ALA A 141 -7.08 6.99 -17.38
C ALA A 141 -5.68 7.53 -17.07
N SER A 142 -5.06 8.31 -17.97
CA SER A 142 -3.66 8.68 -17.83
C SER A 142 -3.41 9.71 -16.73
N PHE A 143 -2.25 9.58 -16.07
CA PHE A 143 -1.74 10.48 -15.04
C PHE A 143 -0.23 10.69 -15.23
N SER A 144 0.28 11.84 -14.76
CA SER A 144 1.70 12.14 -14.78
C SER A 144 2.39 11.66 -13.51
N TYR A 145 3.54 11.03 -13.64
CA TYR A 145 4.41 10.62 -12.56
C TYR A 145 5.77 11.33 -12.68
N ASN A 146 6.23 11.97 -11.61
CA ASN A 146 7.44 12.78 -11.60
C ASN A 146 8.68 12.10 -11.01
N GLY A 147 8.56 10.81 -10.61
CA GLY A 147 9.64 10.07 -9.96
C GLY A 147 9.64 10.13 -8.44
N GLU A 148 8.72 10.88 -7.83
CA GLU A 148 8.56 10.93 -6.38
C GLU A 148 7.53 9.89 -5.89
N SER A 149 7.20 9.91 -4.58
CA SER A 149 6.13 9.06 -4.05
C SER A 149 4.75 9.58 -4.48
N LEU A 150 4.06 8.84 -5.34
CA LEU A 150 2.69 9.12 -5.75
C LEU A 150 1.73 8.13 -5.09
N LYS A 151 0.74 8.63 -4.36
CA LYS A 151 -0.32 7.83 -3.77
C LYS A 151 -1.63 8.07 -4.49
N MET A 152 -2.33 6.99 -4.83
CA MET A 152 -3.64 7.06 -5.44
C MET A 152 -4.55 5.93 -4.94
N THR A 153 -5.84 6.09 -5.15
CA THR A 153 -6.86 5.07 -4.89
C THR A 153 -7.60 4.72 -6.16
N ILE A 154 -7.96 3.46 -6.33
CA ILE A 154 -8.82 3.00 -7.41
C ILE A 154 -9.97 2.21 -6.80
N ALA A 155 -11.21 2.63 -7.08
CA ALA A 155 -12.40 1.94 -6.62
C ALA A 155 -12.88 0.93 -7.66
N LEU A 156 -13.02 -0.34 -7.25
CA LEU A 156 -13.52 -1.39 -8.12
C LEU A 156 -15.04 -1.28 -8.32
N GLN A 157 -15.47 -1.57 -9.54
CA GLN A 157 -16.86 -1.76 -9.97
C GLN A 157 -17.07 -3.23 -10.33
N TYR A 158 -18.31 -3.72 -10.15
CA TYR A 158 -18.70 -5.11 -10.44
C TYR A 158 -19.94 -5.15 -11.33
#